data_2998298b75c1866b679a9e553da93db5
#
_entry.id   2998298b75c1866b679a9e553da93db5
#
_cell.length_a   1.000
_cell.length_b   1.000
_cell.length_c   1.000
_cell.angle_alpha   90.00
_cell.angle_beta   90.00
_cell.angle_gamma   90.00
#
_symmetry.space_group_name_H-M   'P 1'
#
loop_
_entity.id
_entity.type
_entity.pdbx_description
1 polymer ?
#
loop_
_entity_poly.entity_id
_entity_poly.type
_entity_poly.pdbx_seq_one_letter_code
_entity_poly.pdbx_strand_id
1 'polypeptide(L)'
;MTDSCRLWDDAKGSENLRGAINTLSECEFPYLPYSDTLKYLAERLDPEHLNEVMCKSFVCTRKAKRLSSFKYGSCFLIAIDGVEFNKSLHPIPHCCHRKLGNGKMEYFQAALVVTLISPSGLRLPLMVEFIKNNEGAKEYDKQDCEYKAFLRLAAKLKKRFPLQDFCLLLDGLYFKAEVISLIEKFLWKYIITWKYNAVKRFTQIAKTRIGRAWRNSLEVVEEYEHYKCRWTNAIQYTPAGAEHGYEVNAVIAEGVFEWSKGEKSMFSYVTNFKLKKENVKEIISTDRDRWQVETNFNVQKNSGLALESTLGACGNAALTYFMVVQLAALIRTLMTSTNYFEKLAMMESTGSTLGAKGVTFADCYRSAKAFMIHFRDALFNKIINPDKLPAGLHVVFNSA
;
A
#
# COMPACT_ATOMS: atom_id res chain seq x y z
N MET A 1 -17.58 -10.65 21.50
CA MET A 1 -16.47 -9.69 21.73
C MET A 1 -15.34 -10.10 20.81
N THR A 2 -14.79 -9.19 20.01
CA THR A 2 -13.64 -9.49 19.15
C THR A 2 -12.37 -9.64 19.99
N ASP A 3 -11.34 -10.33 19.44
CA ASP A 3 -10.07 -10.50 20.15
C ASP A 3 -9.40 -9.15 20.44
N SER A 4 -9.54 -8.19 19.54
CA SER A 4 -9.05 -6.82 19.74
C SER A 4 -9.70 -6.10 20.92
N CYS A 5 -11.03 -6.27 21.09
CA CYS A 5 -11.74 -5.71 22.24
C CYS A 5 -11.29 -6.34 23.55
N ARG A 6 -11.08 -7.65 23.58
CA ARG A 6 -10.62 -8.37 24.78
C ARG A 6 -9.22 -7.89 25.16
N LEU A 7 -8.29 -7.85 24.22
CA LEU A 7 -6.92 -7.36 24.46
C LEU A 7 -6.90 -5.93 24.97
N TRP A 8 -7.77 -5.06 24.48
CA TRP A 8 -7.90 -3.70 24.98
C TRP A 8 -8.44 -3.67 26.42
N ASP A 9 -9.51 -4.41 26.72
CA ASP A 9 -10.10 -4.42 28.06
C ASP A 9 -9.18 -5.02 29.11
N ASP A 10 -8.32 -5.97 28.74
CA ASP A 10 -7.25 -6.49 29.59
C ASP A 10 -6.16 -5.43 29.86
N ALA A 11 -5.89 -4.57 28.86
CA ALA A 11 -4.81 -3.60 28.91
C ALA A 11 -5.19 -2.23 29.49
N LYS A 12 -6.47 -1.83 29.42
CA LYS A 12 -6.92 -0.47 29.80
C LYS A 12 -6.67 -0.07 31.25
N GLY A 13 -6.50 -1.04 32.14
CA GLY A 13 -6.12 -0.82 33.53
C GLY A 13 -4.63 -0.45 33.73
N SER A 14 -3.79 -0.51 32.68
CA SER A 14 -2.39 -0.18 32.77
C SER A 14 -2.17 1.33 32.96
N GLU A 15 -1.56 1.74 34.05
CA GLU A 15 -1.16 3.13 34.28
C GLU A 15 -0.11 3.59 33.28
N ASN A 16 0.78 2.70 32.85
CA ASN A 16 1.78 2.98 31.84
C ASN A 16 1.16 3.30 30.49
N LEU A 17 0.16 2.49 30.04
CA LEU A 17 -0.56 2.75 28.81
C LEU A 17 -1.32 4.07 28.88
N ARG A 18 -1.99 4.34 29.99
CA ARG A 18 -2.68 5.61 30.23
C ARG A 18 -1.72 6.79 30.20
N GLY A 19 -0.58 6.70 30.89
CA GLY A 19 0.45 7.73 30.89
C GLY A 19 1.01 7.99 29.49
N ALA A 20 1.26 6.95 28.70
CA ALA A 20 1.69 7.06 27.30
C ALA A 20 0.65 7.80 26.44
N ILE A 21 -0.62 7.42 26.56
CA ILE A 21 -1.72 8.06 25.80
C ILE A 21 -1.87 9.53 26.22
N ASN A 22 -1.85 9.84 27.51
CA ASN A 22 -1.92 11.20 28.00
C ASN A 22 -0.78 12.07 27.46
N THR A 23 0.45 11.54 27.49
CA THR A 23 1.62 12.24 26.95
C THR A 23 1.49 12.50 25.43
N LEU A 24 1.10 11.47 24.65
CA LEU A 24 1.02 11.59 23.20
C LEU A 24 -0.16 12.45 22.71
N SER A 25 -1.25 12.49 23.50
CA SER A 25 -2.46 13.27 23.17
C SER A 25 -2.46 14.68 23.75
N GLU A 26 -1.47 15.00 24.61
CA GLU A 26 -1.45 16.24 25.40
C GLU A 26 -2.74 16.44 26.23
N CYS A 27 -3.35 15.31 26.67
CA CYS A 27 -4.59 15.28 27.44
C CYS A 27 -4.38 14.56 28.78
N GLU A 28 -5.21 14.87 29.77
CA GLU A 28 -5.22 14.19 31.07
C GLU A 28 -6.46 13.31 31.19
N PHE A 29 -6.37 12.07 30.74
CA PHE A 29 -7.43 11.09 30.95
C PHE A 29 -7.26 10.40 32.31
N PRO A 30 -8.26 10.48 33.19
CA PRO A 30 -8.19 9.82 34.50
C PRO A 30 -8.25 8.29 34.37
N TYR A 31 -8.89 7.79 33.32
CA TYR A 31 -8.99 6.36 32.96
C TYR A 31 -9.12 6.20 31.45
N LEU A 32 -8.73 5.04 30.93
CA LEU A 32 -8.93 4.69 29.54
C LEU A 32 -10.35 4.12 29.34
N PRO A 33 -10.99 4.41 28.19
CA PRO A 33 -12.35 3.95 27.91
C PRO A 33 -12.42 2.43 27.78
N TYR A 34 -13.59 1.85 28.01
CA TYR A 34 -13.85 0.45 27.68
C TYR A 34 -13.91 0.24 26.17
N SER A 35 -13.70 -1.01 25.74
CA SER A 35 -13.77 -1.40 24.32
C SER A 35 -15.13 -1.05 23.67
N ASP A 36 -16.22 -1.13 24.42
CA ASP A 36 -17.56 -0.73 23.95
C ASP A 36 -17.64 0.77 23.64
N THR A 37 -16.94 1.61 24.41
CA THR A 37 -16.84 3.05 24.10
C THR A 37 -16.06 3.29 22.83
N LEU A 38 -14.94 2.58 22.64
CA LEU A 38 -14.17 2.66 21.39
C LEU A 38 -14.96 2.17 20.19
N LYS A 39 -15.71 1.08 20.36
CA LYS A 39 -16.63 0.56 19.35
C LYS A 39 -17.68 1.59 18.99
N TYR A 40 -18.36 2.17 19.99
CA TYR A 40 -19.35 3.22 19.78
C TYR A 40 -18.80 4.41 19.01
N LEU A 41 -17.58 4.83 19.31
CA LEU A 41 -16.89 5.89 18.58
C LEU A 41 -16.58 5.44 17.14
N ALA A 42 -16.01 4.24 16.95
CA ALA A 42 -15.64 3.72 15.65
C ALA A 42 -16.84 3.53 14.71
N GLU A 43 -18.02 3.19 15.24
CA GLU A 43 -19.27 3.08 14.47
C GLU A 43 -19.72 4.42 13.86
N ARG A 44 -19.34 5.53 14.47
CA ARG A 44 -19.80 6.89 14.14
C ARG A 44 -18.74 7.74 13.48
N LEU A 45 -17.49 7.37 13.66
CA LEU A 45 -16.38 8.11 13.04
C LEU A 45 -16.44 7.96 11.52
N ASP A 46 -16.28 9.08 10.80
CA ASP A 46 -16.07 9.03 9.36
C ASP A 46 -14.63 8.59 9.07
N PRO A 47 -14.44 7.43 8.42
CA PRO A 47 -13.12 6.95 8.06
C PRO A 47 -12.30 7.93 7.20
N GLU A 48 -12.95 8.87 6.51
CA GLU A 48 -12.27 9.88 5.67
C GLU A 48 -11.38 10.80 6.50
N HIS A 49 -11.71 11.07 7.77
CA HIS A 49 -10.82 11.82 8.66
C HIS A 49 -9.46 11.15 8.86
N LEU A 50 -9.43 9.82 8.87
CA LEU A 50 -8.18 9.06 8.98
C LEU A 50 -7.38 9.08 7.66
N ASN A 51 -8.05 9.15 6.51
CA ASN A 51 -7.41 9.42 5.22
C ASN A 51 -6.67 10.76 5.25
N GLU A 52 -7.28 11.80 5.82
CA GLU A 52 -6.63 13.10 5.94
C GLU A 52 -5.34 13.04 6.76
N VAL A 53 -5.31 12.25 7.83
CA VAL A 53 -4.10 12.04 8.65
C VAL A 53 -2.97 11.41 7.83
N MET A 54 -3.26 10.35 7.05
CA MET A 54 -2.28 9.73 6.15
C MET A 54 -1.77 10.71 5.10
N CYS A 55 -2.66 11.46 4.47
CA CYS A 55 -2.29 12.47 3.49
C CYS A 55 -1.42 13.59 4.09
N LYS A 56 -1.73 14.05 5.31
CA LYS A 56 -0.91 15.04 6.03
C LYS A 56 0.48 14.50 6.31
N SER A 57 0.59 13.24 6.75
CA SER A 57 1.87 12.55 6.99
C SER A 57 2.74 12.52 5.73
N PHE A 58 2.17 12.21 4.57
CA PHE A 58 2.87 12.29 3.29
C PHE A 58 3.38 13.71 3.00
N VAL A 59 2.53 14.73 3.17
CA VAL A 59 2.92 16.13 2.92
C VAL A 59 4.07 16.54 3.83
N CYS A 60 4.03 16.20 5.11
CA CYS A 60 5.09 16.50 6.08
C CYS A 60 6.41 15.81 5.68
N THR A 61 6.37 14.51 5.38
CA THR A 61 7.55 13.73 4.99
C THR A 61 8.16 14.23 3.68
N ARG A 62 7.30 14.61 2.71
CA ARG A 62 7.72 15.22 1.44
C ARG A 62 8.39 16.57 1.65
N LYS A 63 7.79 17.47 2.46
CA LYS A 63 8.38 18.78 2.79
C LYS A 63 9.75 18.64 3.46
N ALA A 64 9.90 17.64 4.30
CA ALA A 64 11.18 17.28 4.92
C ALA A 64 12.19 16.65 3.94
N LYS A 65 11.86 16.51 2.64
CA LYS A 65 12.71 15.92 1.57
C LYS A 65 13.16 14.47 1.88
N ARG A 66 12.33 13.69 2.58
CA ARG A 66 12.66 12.31 3.02
C ARG A 66 12.14 11.22 2.07
N LEU A 67 11.45 11.58 0.98
CA LEU A 67 10.82 10.63 0.06
C LEU A 67 11.56 10.50 -1.29
N SER A 68 12.86 10.75 -1.35
CA SER A 68 13.64 10.63 -2.60
C SER A 68 13.66 9.21 -3.15
N SER A 69 13.80 8.20 -2.27
CA SER A 69 13.80 6.78 -2.63
C SER A 69 12.45 6.25 -3.12
N PHE A 70 11.39 7.01 -3.00
CA PHE A 70 10.05 6.65 -3.49
C PHE A 70 9.75 7.20 -4.89
N LYS A 71 10.76 7.60 -5.63
CA LYS A 71 10.59 8.22 -6.94
C LYS A 71 11.21 7.39 -8.05
N TYR A 72 10.53 7.43 -9.19
CA TYR A 72 11.05 7.08 -10.50
C TYR A 72 11.13 8.36 -11.34
N GLY A 73 12.32 8.84 -11.63
CA GLY A 73 12.50 10.18 -12.20
C GLY A 73 11.92 11.28 -11.30
N SER A 74 10.99 12.08 -11.81
CA SER A 74 10.29 13.12 -11.04
C SER A 74 9.05 12.62 -10.31
N CYS A 75 8.51 11.45 -10.68
CA CYS A 75 7.23 10.93 -10.22
C CYS A 75 7.38 10.10 -8.93
N PHE A 76 6.45 10.25 -7.98
CA PHE A 76 6.34 9.30 -6.89
C PHE A 76 5.71 8.00 -7.36
N LEU A 77 6.33 6.88 -7.00
CA LEU A 77 5.79 5.55 -7.27
C LEU A 77 4.65 5.24 -6.31
N ILE A 78 3.49 4.96 -6.84
CA ILE A 78 2.34 4.49 -6.07
C ILE A 78 1.76 3.23 -6.70
N ALA A 79 1.55 2.19 -5.89
CA ALA A 79 0.74 1.07 -6.29
C ALA A 79 -0.66 1.19 -5.71
N ILE A 80 -1.64 0.75 -6.47
CA ILE A 80 -3.04 0.70 -6.04
C ILE A 80 -3.48 -0.75 -6.15
N ASP A 81 -3.90 -1.31 -5.02
CA ASP A 81 -4.32 -2.71 -4.98
C ASP A 81 -5.50 -2.88 -4.02
N GLY A 82 -6.32 -3.89 -4.31
CA GLY A 82 -7.50 -4.24 -3.54
C GLY A 82 -7.19 -5.19 -2.39
N VAL A 83 -7.87 -5.00 -1.27
CA VAL A 83 -7.80 -5.92 -0.14
C VAL A 83 -9.19 -6.21 0.41
N GLU A 84 -9.47 -7.49 0.61
CA GLU A 84 -10.67 -7.98 1.30
C GLU A 84 -10.38 -8.14 2.79
N PHE A 85 -11.33 -7.75 3.60
CA PHE A 85 -11.29 -7.88 5.06
C PHE A 85 -12.69 -8.13 5.62
N ASN A 86 -12.79 -8.45 6.92
CA ASN A 86 -14.05 -8.67 7.65
C ASN A 86 -15.04 -9.58 6.91
N LYS A 87 -14.66 -10.85 6.72
CA LYS A 87 -15.48 -11.85 6.02
C LYS A 87 -16.53 -12.47 6.92
N SER A 88 -17.74 -12.69 6.38
CA SER A 88 -18.88 -13.26 7.10
C SER A 88 -19.75 -14.14 6.19
N LEU A 89 -20.45 -15.09 6.76
CA LEU A 89 -21.52 -15.83 6.07
C LEU A 89 -22.90 -15.16 6.22
N HIS A 90 -22.97 -14.05 6.95
CA HIS A 90 -24.16 -13.22 7.11
C HIS A 90 -23.89 -11.81 6.58
N PRO A 91 -24.94 -11.11 6.09
CA PRO A 91 -24.81 -9.73 5.63
C PRO A 91 -24.19 -8.83 6.72
N ILE A 92 -23.27 -7.98 6.31
CA ILE A 92 -22.60 -6.95 7.14
C ILE A 92 -22.68 -5.59 6.44
N PRO A 93 -22.61 -4.48 7.16
CA PRO A 93 -22.69 -3.14 6.55
C PRO A 93 -21.63 -2.92 5.47
N HIS A 94 -21.99 -2.21 4.40
CA HIS A 94 -21.08 -1.84 3.31
C HIS A 94 -20.35 -3.00 2.64
N CYS A 95 -20.94 -4.20 2.64
CA CYS A 95 -20.28 -5.40 2.11
C CYS A 95 -20.42 -5.57 0.60
N CYS A 96 -19.43 -6.22 0.01
CA CYS A 96 -19.56 -6.97 -1.22
C CYS A 96 -20.03 -8.39 -0.90
N HIS A 97 -20.52 -9.12 -1.91
CA HIS A 97 -20.87 -10.52 -1.74
C HIS A 97 -20.47 -11.33 -2.96
N ARG A 98 -20.23 -12.62 -2.74
CA ARG A 98 -19.98 -13.61 -3.81
C ARG A 98 -20.54 -14.97 -3.43
N LYS A 99 -20.89 -15.77 -4.43
CA LYS A 99 -21.29 -17.15 -4.24
C LYS A 99 -20.03 -18.03 -4.19
N LEU A 100 -19.90 -18.81 -3.14
CA LEU A 100 -18.84 -19.78 -2.98
C LEU A 100 -19.15 -21.06 -3.82
N GLY A 101 -18.11 -21.86 -4.10
CA GLY A 101 -18.25 -23.11 -4.82
C GLY A 101 -19.20 -24.13 -4.18
N ASN A 102 -19.41 -24.05 -2.86
CA ASN A 102 -20.39 -24.85 -2.11
C ASN A 102 -21.81 -24.28 -2.10
N GLY A 103 -22.09 -23.25 -2.89
CA GLY A 103 -23.38 -22.61 -3.02
C GLY A 103 -23.75 -21.59 -1.93
N LYS A 104 -22.95 -21.45 -0.87
CA LYS A 104 -23.18 -20.45 0.18
C LYS A 104 -22.78 -19.05 -0.28
N MET A 105 -23.42 -18.03 0.28
CA MET A 105 -23.02 -16.64 0.07
C MET A 105 -21.97 -16.26 1.09
N GLU A 106 -20.91 -15.62 0.63
CA GLU A 106 -19.89 -14.95 1.46
C GLU A 106 -20.04 -13.45 1.30
N TYR A 107 -20.09 -12.75 2.42
CA TYR A 107 -20.10 -11.30 2.51
C TYR A 107 -18.74 -10.83 3.01
N PHE A 108 -18.20 -9.77 2.45
CA PHE A 108 -16.90 -9.23 2.84
C PHE A 108 -16.85 -7.73 2.59
N GLN A 109 -16.04 -7.04 3.34
CA GLN A 109 -15.69 -5.65 3.06
C GLN A 109 -14.40 -5.61 2.25
N ALA A 110 -14.29 -4.61 1.39
CA ALA A 110 -13.12 -4.45 0.54
C ALA A 110 -12.74 -2.98 0.40
N ALA A 111 -11.46 -2.73 0.19
CA ALA A 111 -10.91 -1.40 -0.01
C ALA A 111 -9.80 -1.42 -1.05
N LEU A 112 -9.64 -0.32 -1.78
CA LEU A 112 -8.42 0.01 -2.51
C LEU A 112 -7.49 0.82 -1.63
N VAL A 113 -6.23 0.44 -1.60
CA VAL A 113 -5.20 1.15 -0.85
C VAL A 113 -4.17 1.72 -1.82
N VAL A 114 -3.96 3.02 -1.74
CA VAL A 114 -2.82 3.69 -2.40
C VAL A 114 -1.62 3.56 -1.48
N THR A 115 -0.58 2.94 -1.96
CA THR A 115 0.67 2.75 -1.23
C THR A 115 1.83 3.39 -1.99
N LEU A 116 2.57 4.30 -1.35
CA LEU A 116 3.87 4.71 -1.86
C LEU A 116 4.84 3.54 -1.76
N ILE A 117 5.62 3.34 -2.83
CA ILE A 117 6.57 2.24 -2.93
C ILE A 117 7.96 2.78 -3.22
N SER A 118 8.94 2.17 -2.60
CA SER A 118 10.35 2.37 -2.93
C SER A 118 10.94 1.08 -3.50
N PRO A 119 11.87 1.13 -4.46
CA PRO A 119 12.63 -0.03 -4.92
C PRO A 119 13.33 -0.79 -3.79
N SER A 120 13.66 -0.12 -2.69
CA SER A 120 14.22 -0.74 -1.49
C SER A 120 13.20 -1.51 -0.63
N GLY A 121 11.96 -1.67 -1.09
CA GLY A 121 10.93 -2.43 -0.38
C GLY A 121 10.14 -1.65 0.67
N LEU A 122 10.32 -0.34 0.78
CA LEU A 122 9.54 0.49 1.69
C LEU A 122 8.13 0.75 1.16
N ARG A 123 7.15 0.74 2.06
CA ARG A 123 5.72 0.84 1.72
C ARG A 123 5.02 1.74 2.71
N LEU A 124 4.50 2.86 2.23
CA LEU A 124 3.77 3.83 3.06
C LEU A 124 2.33 3.96 2.56
N PRO A 125 1.33 3.49 3.31
CA PRO A 125 -0.07 3.76 2.99
C PRO A 125 -0.31 5.26 2.89
N LEU A 126 -0.99 5.68 1.82
CA LEU A 126 -1.24 7.09 1.52
C LEU A 126 -2.73 7.45 1.57
N MET A 127 -3.57 6.60 1.00
CA MET A 127 -5.01 6.83 0.92
C MET A 127 -5.76 5.52 0.74
N VAL A 128 -6.99 5.47 1.24
CA VAL A 128 -7.90 4.32 1.11
C VAL A 128 -9.22 4.76 0.49
N GLU A 129 -9.76 3.94 -0.40
CA GLU A 129 -11.13 4.06 -0.91
C GLU A 129 -11.88 2.76 -0.66
N PHE A 130 -12.97 2.83 0.06
CA PHE A 130 -13.79 1.64 0.33
C PHE A 130 -14.71 1.32 -0.85
N ILE A 131 -14.88 0.02 -1.11
CA ILE A 131 -15.88 -0.50 -2.03
C ILE A 131 -17.16 -0.67 -1.22
N LYS A 132 -18.14 0.23 -1.44
CA LYS A 132 -19.35 0.28 -0.64
C LYS A 132 -20.57 -0.09 -1.49
N ASN A 133 -21.29 -1.11 -1.10
CA ASN A 133 -22.59 -1.41 -1.68
C ASN A 133 -23.70 -0.93 -0.73
N ASN A 134 -24.76 -0.38 -1.31
CA ASN A 134 -25.93 0.01 -0.54
C ASN A 134 -26.66 -1.24 -0.06
N GLU A 135 -27.09 -1.23 1.18
CA GLU A 135 -27.95 -2.26 1.74
C GLU A 135 -29.23 -2.38 0.87
N GLY A 136 -29.46 -3.56 0.33
CA GLY A 136 -30.62 -3.82 -0.53
C GLY A 136 -30.38 -3.87 -2.03
N ALA A 137 -29.16 -3.67 -2.53
CA ALA A 137 -28.87 -3.92 -3.94
C ALA A 137 -28.99 -5.42 -4.26
N LYS A 138 -30.19 -5.83 -4.74
CA LYS A 138 -30.50 -7.23 -5.06
C LYS A 138 -29.84 -7.72 -6.36
N GLU A 139 -29.29 -6.83 -7.19
CA GLU A 139 -28.74 -7.18 -8.48
C GLU A 139 -27.22 -7.17 -8.46
N TYR A 140 -26.64 -8.32 -8.75
CA TYR A 140 -25.19 -8.55 -8.81
C TYR A 140 -24.47 -7.57 -9.76
N ASP A 141 -25.11 -7.21 -10.87
CA ASP A 141 -24.51 -6.35 -11.92
C ASP A 141 -24.40 -4.86 -11.50
N LYS A 142 -25.02 -4.45 -10.41
CA LYS A 142 -25.00 -3.05 -9.94
C LYS A 142 -24.08 -2.83 -8.73
N GLN A 143 -23.39 -3.85 -8.27
CA GLN A 143 -22.46 -3.71 -7.15
C GLN A 143 -21.33 -2.74 -7.48
N ASP A 144 -20.88 -2.02 -6.46
CA ASP A 144 -19.60 -1.32 -6.49
C ASP A 144 -18.46 -2.34 -6.62
N CYS A 145 -17.38 -1.95 -7.25
CA CYS A 145 -16.25 -2.83 -7.53
C CYS A 145 -14.94 -2.05 -7.54
N GLU A 146 -13.82 -2.75 -7.54
CA GLU A 146 -12.48 -2.16 -7.56
C GLU A 146 -12.31 -1.11 -8.66
N TYR A 147 -12.85 -1.38 -9.85
CA TYR A 147 -12.75 -0.44 -10.96
C TYR A 147 -13.47 0.88 -10.68
N LYS A 148 -14.71 0.83 -10.17
CA LYS A 148 -15.47 2.05 -9.81
C LYS A 148 -14.81 2.78 -8.64
N ALA A 149 -14.32 2.03 -7.65
CA ALA A 149 -13.58 2.59 -6.52
C ALA A 149 -12.28 3.26 -6.98
N PHE A 150 -11.57 2.69 -7.97
CA PHE A 150 -10.37 3.30 -8.54
C PHE A 150 -10.66 4.68 -9.16
N LEU A 151 -11.75 4.83 -9.92
CA LEU A 151 -12.09 6.12 -10.53
C LEU A 151 -12.35 7.19 -9.47
N ARG A 152 -13.04 6.85 -8.38
CA ARG A 152 -13.26 7.76 -7.25
C ARG A 152 -11.95 8.09 -6.53
N LEU A 153 -11.14 7.07 -6.24
CA LEU A 153 -9.86 7.19 -5.58
C LEU A 153 -8.89 8.10 -6.36
N ALA A 154 -8.77 7.91 -7.67
CA ALA A 154 -7.93 8.73 -8.53
C ALA A 154 -8.38 10.21 -8.54
N ALA A 155 -9.69 10.46 -8.56
CA ALA A 155 -10.23 11.82 -8.47
C ALA A 155 -9.93 12.47 -7.10
N LYS A 156 -10.09 11.73 -5.99
CA LYS A 156 -9.74 12.18 -4.63
C LYS A 156 -8.24 12.48 -4.52
N LEU A 157 -7.40 11.58 -5.04
CA LEU A 157 -5.95 11.71 -5.03
C LEU A 157 -5.51 12.96 -5.80
N LYS A 158 -6.07 13.21 -7.00
CA LYS A 158 -5.79 14.42 -7.79
C LYS A 158 -6.26 15.69 -7.08
N LYS A 159 -7.45 15.67 -6.48
CA LYS A 159 -7.97 16.80 -5.70
C LYS A 159 -7.07 17.12 -4.50
N ARG A 160 -6.56 16.09 -3.83
CA ARG A 160 -5.73 16.25 -2.62
C ARG A 160 -4.30 16.69 -2.96
N PHE A 161 -3.77 16.24 -4.10
CA PHE A 161 -2.40 16.49 -4.54
C PHE A 161 -2.37 17.02 -5.99
N PRO A 162 -2.93 18.19 -6.27
CA PRO A 162 -3.17 18.68 -7.64
C PRO A 162 -1.89 18.87 -8.46
N LEU A 163 -0.77 19.20 -7.81
CA LEU A 163 0.53 19.46 -8.45
C LEU A 163 1.51 18.30 -8.31
N GLN A 164 1.07 17.15 -7.77
CA GLN A 164 1.97 16.05 -7.55
C GLN A 164 1.99 15.11 -8.74
N ASP A 165 3.19 14.83 -9.24
CA ASP A 165 3.42 13.82 -10.25
C ASP A 165 3.47 12.42 -9.60
N PHE A 166 2.63 11.53 -10.09
CA PHE A 166 2.60 10.13 -9.71
C PHE A 166 2.89 9.22 -10.90
N CYS A 167 3.55 8.09 -10.62
CA CYS A 167 3.61 6.94 -11.50
C CYS A 167 2.81 5.80 -10.85
N LEU A 168 1.72 5.41 -11.49
CA LEU A 168 0.81 4.38 -11.00
C LEU A 168 1.28 3.00 -11.45
N LEU A 169 1.48 2.11 -10.49
CA LEU A 169 1.76 0.69 -10.74
C LEU A 169 0.45 -0.07 -10.54
N LEU A 170 -0.08 -0.62 -11.62
CA LEU A 170 -1.43 -1.20 -11.65
C LEU A 170 -1.41 -2.62 -12.24
N ASP A 171 -2.35 -3.44 -11.77
CA ASP A 171 -2.54 -4.77 -12.35
C ASP A 171 -3.30 -4.72 -13.69
N GLY A 172 -3.41 -5.86 -14.37
CA GLY A 172 -4.08 -5.95 -15.69
C GLY A 172 -5.58 -5.66 -15.68
N LEU A 173 -6.23 -5.59 -14.52
CA LEU A 173 -7.63 -5.18 -14.38
C LEU A 173 -7.83 -3.72 -14.84
N TYR A 174 -6.81 -2.91 -14.64
CA TYR A 174 -6.84 -1.47 -14.90
C TYR A 174 -6.40 -1.09 -16.33
N PHE A 175 -6.02 -2.07 -17.16
CA PHE A 175 -5.75 -1.78 -18.58
C PHE A 175 -7.06 -1.56 -19.36
N LYS A 176 -7.68 -0.42 -19.12
CA LYS A 176 -8.95 0.01 -19.71
C LYS A 176 -8.86 1.45 -20.22
N ALA A 177 -9.71 1.79 -21.17
CA ALA A 177 -9.73 3.12 -21.79
C ALA A 177 -9.92 4.24 -20.78
N GLU A 178 -10.92 4.10 -19.93
CA GLU A 178 -11.28 5.14 -18.98
C GLU A 178 -10.17 5.36 -17.95
N VAL A 179 -9.44 4.30 -17.58
CA VAL A 179 -8.28 4.41 -16.67
C VAL A 179 -7.16 5.18 -17.35
N ILE A 180 -6.80 4.80 -18.60
CA ILE A 180 -5.74 5.49 -19.36
C ILE A 180 -6.13 6.96 -19.56
N SER A 181 -7.37 7.22 -20.01
CA SER A 181 -7.89 8.57 -20.19
C SER A 181 -7.76 9.42 -18.91
N LEU A 182 -8.15 8.85 -17.77
CA LEU A 182 -8.10 9.54 -16.49
C LEU A 182 -6.66 9.84 -16.06
N ILE A 183 -5.74 8.88 -16.22
CA ILE A 183 -4.33 9.04 -15.88
C ILE A 183 -3.69 10.12 -16.76
N GLU A 184 -3.96 10.11 -18.06
CA GLU A 184 -3.45 11.13 -19.00
C GLU A 184 -4.05 12.52 -18.73
N LYS A 185 -5.35 12.62 -18.45
CA LYS A 185 -6.00 13.86 -18.02
C LYS A 185 -5.33 14.45 -16.77
N PHE A 186 -4.85 13.61 -15.86
CA PHE A 186 -4.16 14.05 -14.65
C PHE A 186 -2.68 14.30 -14.84
N LEU A 187 -2.15 14.04 -16.04
CA LEU A 187 -0.73 14.14 -16.41
C LEU A 187 0.16 13.20 -15.57
N TRP A 188 -0.38 12.07 -15.16
CA TRP A 188 0.34 11.05 -14.43
C TRP A 188 1.02 10.05 -15.36
N LYS A 189 1.99 9.33 -14.82
CA LYS A 189 2.62 8.19 -15.47
C LYS A 189 2.02 6.90 -14.98
N TYR A 190 2.20 5.83 -15.77
CA TYR A 190 1.75 4.51 -15.37
C TYR A 190 2.64 3.40 -15.90
N ILE A 191 2.66 2.29 -15.19
CA ILE A 191 3.10 0.99 -15.64
C ILE A 191 1.99 0.02 -15.26
N ILE A 192 1.36 -0.61 -16.25
CA ILE A 192 0.22 -1.53 -16.05
C ILE A 192 0.62 -2.90 -16.55
N THR A 193 0.45 -3.93 -15.73
CA THR A 193 0.62 -5.32 -16.16
C THR A 193 -0.35 -5.60 -17.31
N TRP A 194 0.14 -6.17 -18.38
CA TRP A 194 -0.67 -6.53 -19.53
C TRP A 194 -0.82 -8.05 -19.63
N LYS A 195 -2.05 -8.56 -19.48
CA LYS A 195 -2.37 -9.98 -19.64
C LYS A 195 -2.76 -10.26 -21.08
N TYR A 196 -2.03 -11.13 -21.77
CA TYR A 196 -2.23 -11.44 -23.19
C TYR A 196 -3.67 -11.79 -23.58
N ASN A 197 -4.41 -12.45 -22.72
CA ASN A 197 -5.76 -12.91 -23.01
C ASN A 197 -6.83 -11.85 -22.77
N ALA A 198 -6.51 -10.76 -22.08
CA ALA A 198 -7.50 -9.77 -21.67
C ALA A 198 -7.86 -8.78 -22.79
N VAL A 199 -6.91 -8.43 -23.67
CA VAL A 199 -7.10 -7.43 -24.74
C VAL A 199 -6.55 -7.98 -26.05
N LYS A 200 -7.25 -8.94 -26.65
CA LYS A 200 -6.81 -9.72 -27.83
C LYS A 200 -6.33 -8.85 -29.00
N ARG A 201 -7.10 -7.82 -29.37
CA ARG A 201 -6.74 -6.93 -30.50
C ARG A 201 -5.45 -6.15 -30.25
N PHE A 202 -5.31 -5.57 -29.06
CA PHE A 202 -4.09 -4.90 -28.67
C PHE A 202 -2.89 -5.85 -28.64
N THR A 203 -3.08 -7.05 -28.08
CA THR A 203 -2.06 -8.10 -28.02
C THR A 203 -1.53 -8.47 -29.40
N GLN A 204 -2.42 -8.63 -30.39
CA GLN A 204 -2.01 -8.95 -31.76
C GLN A 204 -1.18 -7.82 -32.39
N ILE A 205 -1.62 -6.56 -32.24
CA ILE A 205 -0.90 -5.39 -32.74
C ILE A 205 0.46 -5.28 -32.08
N ALA A 206 0.51 -5.37 -30.74
CA ALA A 206 1.74 -5.23 -29.98
C ALA A 206 2.76 -6.31 -30.33
N LYS A 207 2.36 -7.58 -30.39
CA LYS A 207 3.23 -8.70 -30.80
C LYS A 207 3.80 -8.52 -32.20
N THR A 208 2.96 -8.12 -33.16
CA THR A 208 3.38 -7.89 -34.55
C THR A 208 4.42 -6.75 -34.60
N ARG A 209 4.19 -5.63 -33.90
CA ARG A 209 5.10 -4.50 -33.89
C ARG A 209 6.41 -4.82 -33.16
N ILE A 210 6.35 -5.50 -32.02
CA ILE A 210 7.52 -5.98 -31.28
C ILE A 210 8.35 -6.94 -32.15
N GLY A 211 7.71 -7.85 -32.89
CA GLY A 211 8.39 -8.77 -33.80
C GLY A 211 9.12 -8.05 -34.95
N ARG A 212 8.52 -6.97 -35.48
CA ARG A 212 9.14 -6.14 -36.54
C ARG A 212 10.25 -5.23 -35.99
N ALA A 213 10.17 -4.81 -34.77
CA ALA A 213 11.12 -3.91 -34.13
C ALA A 213 12.30 -4.69 -33.50
N TRP A 214 12.95 -5.57 -34.28
CA TRP A 214 14.00 -6.46 -33.79
C TRP A 214 15.19 -5.75 -33.10
N ARG A 215 15.46 -4.48 -33.44
CA ARG A 215 16.48 -3.64 -32.82
C ARG A 215 16.10 -3.17 -31.42
N ASN A 216 14.82 -3.16 -31.09
CA ASN A 216 14.33 -2.78 -29.75
C ASN A 216 14.34 -4.01 -28.85
N SER A 217 15.54 -4.48 -28.53
CA SER A 217 15.75 -5.63 -27.66
C SER A 217 16.96 -5.41 -26.75
N LEU A 218 16.86 -5.97 -25.55
CA LEU A 218 17.91 -6.00 -24.54
C LEU A 218 17.94 -7.40 -23.94
N GLU A 219 19.09 -8.00 -23.87
CA GLU A 219 19.34 -9.22 -23.11
C GLU A 219 20.02 -8.82 -21.81
N VAL A 220 19.44 -9.28 -20.69
CA VAL A 220 19.92 -9.06 -19.33
C VAL A 220 20.49 -10.38 -18.85
N VAL A 221 21.79 -10.36 -18.49
CA VAL A 221 22.50 -11.52 -17.94
C VAL A 221 23.19 -11.05 -16.67
N GLU A 222 22.68 -11.44 -15.53
CA GLU A 222 23.19 -11.14 -14.19
C GLU A 222 23.23 -12.45 -13.38
N GLU A 223 23.80 -12.42 -12.18
CA GLU A 223 24.03 -13.62 -11.37
C GLU A 223 22.79 -14.51 -11.21
N TYR A 224 21.61 -13.91 -11.01
CA TYR A 224 20.34 -14.60 -10.80
C TYR A 224 19.29 -14.33 -11.88
N GLU A 225 19.64 -13.61 -12.93
CA GLU A 225 18.71 -13.20 -13.99
C GLU A 225 19.29 -13.49 -15.38
N HIS A 226 18.51 -14.15 -16.20
CA HIS A 226 18.79 -14.30 -17.62
C HIS A 226 17.49 -14.18 -18.40
N TYR A 227 17.17 -12.99 -18.88
CA TYR A 227 15.97 -12.74 -19.65
C TYR A 227 16.22 -11.80 -20.82
N LYS A 228 15.35 -11.90 -21.82
CA LYS A 228 15.33 -11.01 -22.97
C LYS A 228 14.08 -10.17 -22.95
N CYS A 229 14.24 -8.86 -23.02
CA CYS A 229 13.12 -7.95 -23.21
C CYS A 229 13.09 -7.38 -24.62
N ARG A 230 11.89 -7.16 -25.13
CA ARG A 230 11.60 -6.57 -26.44
C ARG A 230 10.47 -5.58 -26.28
N TRP A 231 10.55 -4.43 -26.96
CA TRP A 231 9.55 -3.38 -26.82
C TRP A 231 9.20 -2.69 -28.11
N THR A 232 8.10 -1.99 -28.09
CA THR A 232 7.67 -1.07 -29.15
C THR A 232 7.01 0.15 -28.54
N ASN A 233 7.19 1.29 -29.21
CA ASN A 233 6.59 2.54 -28.81
C ASN A 233 5.44 2.93 -29.76
N ALA A 234 4.61 3.88 -29.32
CA ALA A 234 3.59 4.54 -30.12
C ALA A 234 2.54 3.58 -30.71
N ILE A 235 2.09 2.59 -29.93
CA ILE A 235 0.96 1.77 -30.32
C ILE A 235 -0.32 2.61 -30.14
N GLN A 236 -1.07 2.78 -31.23
CA GLN A 236 -2.39 3.39 -31.14
C GLN A 236 -3.38 2.35 -30.58
N TYR A 237 -3.87 2.63 -29.39
CA TYR A 237 -4.86 1.80 -28.72
C TYR A 237 -6.18 2.56 -28.66
N THR A 238 -7.15 2.10 -29.44
CA THR A 238 -8.52 2.60 -29.44
C THR A 238 -9.41 1.54 -28.83
N PRO A 239 -9.79 1.67 -27.56
CA PRO A 239 -10.72 0.75 -26.91
C PRO A 239 -12.10 0.79 -27.56
N ALA A 240 -12.87 -0.28 -27.40
CA ALA A 240 -14.25 -0.29 -27.84
C ALA A 240 -15.07 0.79 -27.11
N GLY A 241 -15.79 1.63 -27.85
CA GLY A 241 -16.60 2.73 -27.32
C GLY A 241 -15.83 4.02 -26.97
N ALA A 242 -14.53 4.09 -27.21
CA ALA A 242 -13.76 5.33 -27.03
C ALA A 242 -13.81 6.19 -28.32
N GLU A 243 -14.02 7.49 -28.14
CA GLU A 243 -14.00 8.47 -29.25
C GLU A 243 -12.58 8.72 -29.78
N HIS A 244 -11.57 8.53 -28.95
CA HIS A 244 -10.18 8.79 -29.27
C HIS A 244 -9.29 7.59 -28.92
N GLY A 245 -8.22 7.42 -29.71
CA GLY A 245 -7.15 6.46 -29.40
C GLY A 245 -6.10 7.06 -28.48
N TYR A 246 -5.45 6.19 -27.69
CA TYR A 246 -4.35 6.54 -26.81
C TYR A 246 -3.05 5.95 -27.35
N GLU A 247 -1.97 6.71 -27.26
CA GLU A 247 -0.64 6.19 -27.58
C GLU A 247 -0.07 5.49 -26.34
N VAL A 248 0.18 4.19 -26.48
CA VAL A 248 0.77 3.38 -25.41
C VAL A 248 2.06 2.72 -25.89
N ASN A 249 2.99 2.51 -25.00
CA ASN A 249 4.22 1.78 -25.24
C ASN A 249 4.13 0.42 -24.56
N ALA A 250 4.66 -0.63 -25.18
CA ALA A 250 4.56 -1.99 -24.68
C ALA A 250 5.92 -2.68 -24.64
N VAL A 251 6.18 -3.43 -23.56
CA VAL A 251 7.35 -4.28 -23.39
C VAL A 251 6.92 -5.70 -23.00
N ILE A 252 7.69 -6.67 -23.48
CA ILE A 252 7.62 -8.08 -23.13
C ILE A 252 8.99 -8.50 -22.65
N ALA A 253 9.07 -9.14 -21.49
CA ALA A 253 10.27 -9.72 -20.95
C ALA A 253 10.06 -11.22 -20.73
N GLU A 254 10.97 -12.06 -21.21
CA GLU A 254 10.88 -13.50 -21.18
C GLU A 254 12.23 -14.12 -20.78
N GLY A 255 12.22 -14.99 -19.80
CA GLY A 255 13.40 -15.70 -19.31
C GLY A 255 13.31 -16.06 -17.83
N VAL A 256 14.46 -16.17 -17.20
CA VAL A 256 14.61 -16.40 -15.77
C VAL A 256 14.84 -15.07 -15.08
N PHE A 257 14.08 -14.80 -14.05
CA PHE A 257 14.19 -13.58 -13.23
C PHE A 257 14.59 -13.99 -11.81
N GLU A 258 15.22 -13.11 -11.07
CA GLU A 258 15.63 -13.34 -9.68
C GLU A 258 14.48 -13.92 -8.83
N TRP A 259 13.27 -13.37 -9.00
CA TRP A 259 12.07 -13.80 -8.28
C TRP A 259 11.38 -15.06 -8.83
N SER A 260 11.80 -15.57 -9.99
CA SER A 260 11.17 -16.74 -10.65
C SER A 260 11.68 -18.08 -10.16
N LYS A 261 12.57 -18.09 -9.16
CA LYS A 261 13.16 -19.31 -8.57
C LYS A 261 13.79 -20.26 -9.61
N GLY A 262 14.38 -19.70 -10.66
CA GLY A 262 14.99 -20.46 -11.75
C GLY A 262 14.03 -20.91 -12.85
N GLU A 263 12.72 -20.66 -12.72
CA GLU A 263 11.73 -21.01 -13.74
C GLU A 263 11.65 -19.93 -14.83
N LYS A 264 11.47 -20.34 -16.08
CA LYS A 264 11.21 -19.40 -17.17
C LYS A 264 9.82 -18.79 -17.02
N SER A 265 9.78 -17.47 -17.04
CA SER A 265 8.55 -16.70 -16.91
C SER A 265 8.46 -15.63 -18.00
N MET A 266 7.27 -15.15 -18.25
CA MET A 266 7.01 -14.08 -19.20
C MET A 266 6.17 -13.00 -18.54
N PHE A 267 6.66 -11.77 -18.60
CA PHE A 267 5.99 -10.58 -18.10
C PHE A 267 5.77 -9.59 -19.24
N SER A 268 4.70 -8.86 -19.17
CA SER A 268 4.39 -7.85 -20.17
C SER A 268 3.69 -6.65 -19.54
N TYR A 269 4.10 -5.47 -20.00
CA TYR A 269 3.67 -4.19 -19.44
C TYR A 269 3.33 -3.20 -20.53
N VAL A 270 2.39 -2.33 -20.22
CA VAL A 270 2.07 -1.13 -20.99
C VAL A 270 2.33 0.11 -20.16
N THR A 271 2.81 1.17 -20.81
CA THR A 271 3.21 2.40 -20.14
C THR A 271 3.12 3.60 -21.09
N ASN A 272 3.01 4.81 -20.52
CA ASN A 272 3.20 6.05 -21.28
C ASN A 272 4.63 6.62 -21.19
N PHE A 273 5.57 5.91 -20.53
CA PHE A 273 6.99 6.21 -20.68
C PHE A 273 7.48 5.76 -22.05
N LYS A 274 8.27 6.61 -22.73
CA LYS A 274 8.96 6.20 -23.95
C LYS A 274 10.04 5.16 -23.59
N LEU A 275 9.89 3.96 -24.15
CA LEU A 275 10.79 2.84 -23.90
C LEU A 275 12.07 2.98 -24.70
N LYS A 276 13.20 2.81 -24.03
CA LYS A 276 14.55 2.85 -24.59
C LYS A 276 15.39 1.76 -23.93
N LYS A 277 16.55 1.46 -24.53
CA LYS A 277 17.49 0.47 -23.98
C LYS A 277 17.93 0.82 -22.55
N GLU A 278 18.08 2.12 -22.26
CA GLU A 278 18.57 2.65 -20.99
C GLU A 278 17.54 2.53 -19.84
N ASN A 279 16.23 2.49 -20.15
CA ASN A 279 15.19 2.52 -19.10
C ASN A 279 14.31 1.28 -19.05
N VAL A 280 14.38 0.40 -20.05
CA VAL A 280 13.45 -0.75 -20.15
C VAL A 280 13.63 -1.75 -18.99
N LYS A 281 14.86 -2.00 -18.55
CA LYS A 281 15.14 -2.87 -17.41
C LYS A 281 14.51 -2.30 -16.15
N GLU A 282 14.71 -1.02 -15.87
CA GLU A 282 14.19 -0.34 -14.70
C GLU A 282 12.64 -0.31 -14.69
N ILE A 283 11.99 -0.12 -15.84
CA ILE A 283 10.52 -0.19 -15.95
C ILE A 283 10.00 -1.59 -15.59
N ILE A 284 10.68 -2.65 -16.02
CA ILE A 284 10.31 -4.04 -15.70
C ILE A 284 10.46 -4.30 -14.19
N SER A 285 11.56 -3.89 -13.58
CA SER A 285 11.78 -4.05 -12.15
C SER A 285 10.81 -3.22 -11.32
N THR A 286 10.51 -1.98 -11.74
CA THR A 286 9.59 -1.08 -11.04
C THR A 286 8.17 -1.66 -10.93
N ASP A 287 7.62 -2.31 -11.98
CA ASP A 287 6.30 -2.95 -11.85
C ASP A 287 6.34 -4.15 -10.90
N ARG A 288 7.48 -4.83 -10.81
CA ARG A 288 7.66 -5.90 -9.83
C ARG A 288 7.48 -5.41 -8.40
N ASP A 289 7.87 -4.17 -8.12
CA ASP A 289 7.69 -3.56 -6.80
C ASP A 289 6.22 -3.45 -6.39
N ARG A 290 5.27 -3.45 -7.33
CA ARG A 290 3.83 -3.52 -7.04
C ARG A 290 3.45 -4.73 -6.18
N TRP A 291 4.06 -5.89 -6.41
CA TRP A 291 3.80 -7.10 -5.62
C TRP A 291 4.16 -6.97 -4.15
N GLN A 292 4.96 -5.98 -3.82
CA GLN A 292 5.27 -5.66 -2.44
C GLN A 292 4.02 -5.23 -1.65
N VAL A 293 2.97 -4.70 -2.31
CA VAL A 293 1.71 -4.32 -1.66
C VAL A 293 0.96 -5.56 -1.17
N GLU A 294 0.87 -6.61 -2.00
CA GLU A 294 0.28 -7.89 -1.60
C GLU A 294 1.01 -8.49 -0.40
N THR A 295 2.36 -8.44 -0.42
CA THR A 295 3.19 -8.86 0.71
C THR A 295 2.91 -8.01 1.95
N ASN A 296 2.70 -6.69 1.79
CA ASN A 296 2.37 -5.80 2.90
C ASN A 296 1.03 -6.17 3.55
N PHE A 297 0.00 -6.50 2.76
CA PHE A 297 -1.28 -6.96 3.31
C PHE A 297 -1.11 -8.28 4.07
N ASN A 298 -0.31 -9.21 3.57
CA ASN A 298 -0.01 -10.45 4.28
C ASN A 298 0.71 -10.18 5.62
N VAL A 299 1.62 -9.22 5.64
CA VAL A 299 2.28 -8.79 6.89
C VAL A 299 1.28 -8.13 7.84
N GLN A 300 0.37 -7.29 7.34
CA GLN A 300 -0.68 -6.68 8.16
C GLN A 300 -1.65 -7.72 8.74
N LYS A 301 -1.97 -8.79 8.00
CA LYS A 301 -2.82 -9.88 8.47
C LYS A 301 -2.14 -10.74 9.54
N ASN A 302 -0.88 -11.09 9.32
CA ASN A 302 -0.21 -12.19 10.04
C ASN A 302 0.90 -11.73 11.01
N SER A 303 1.27 -10.44 11.02
CA SER A 303 2.43 -9.94 11.78
C SER A 303 2.06 -8.86 12.79
N GLY A 304 0.98 -9.07 13.53
CA GLY A 304 0.64 -8.28 14.73
C GLY A 304 -0.24 -7.05 14.51
N LEU A 305 -0.67 -6.75 13.25
CA LEU A 305 -1.62 -5.65 12.99
C LEU A 305 -3.07 -6.12 12.85
N ALA A 306 -3.31 -7.44 12.79
CA ALA A 306 -4.64 -8.06 12.80
C ALA A 306 -5.64 -7.45 11.80
N LEU A 307 -5.23 -7.24 10.54
CA LEU A 307 -6.02 -6.60 9.49
C LEU A 307 -7.42 -7.21 9.29
N GLU A 308 -7.58 -8.51 9.55
CA GLU A 308 -8.85 -9.23 9.41
C GLU A 308 -9.75 -9.12 10.64
N SER A 309 -9.29 -8.49 11.73
CA SER A 309 -10.10 -8.22 12.92
C SER A 309 -11.00 -7.00 12.72
N THR A 310 -11.92 -6.78 13.65
CA THR A 310 -12.81 -5.61 13.68
C THR A 310 -13.11 -5.21 15.11
N LEU A 311 -13.41 -3.94 15.34
CA LEU A 311 -13.93 -3.45 16.62
C LEU A 311 -15.43 -3.74 16.80
N GLY A 312 -16.17 -3.97 15.71
CA GLY A 312 -17.60 -4.24 15.75
C GLY A 312 -18.18 -4.48 14.37
N ALA A 313 -19.42 -4.92 14.32
CA ALA A 313 -20.14 -5.25 13.09
C ALA A 313 -21.09 -4.15 12.60
N CYS A 314 -21.28 -3.06 13.38
CA CYS A 314 -22.24 -2.01 13.07
C CYS A 314 -21.59 -0.75 12.53
N GLY A 315 -22.34 0.04 11.76
CA GLY A 315 -21.93 1.33 11.24
C GLY A 315 -20.57 1.26 10.54
N ASN A 316 -19.70 2.20 10.86
CA ASN A 316 -18.36 2.30 10.29
C ASN A 316 -17.29 1.55 11.09
N ALA A 317 -17.63 0.76 12.11
CA ALA A 317 -16.65 0.18 13.05
C ALA A 317 -15.52 -0.59 12.36
N ALA A 318 -15.85 -1.47 11.40
CA ALA A 318 -14.87 -2.25 10.69
C ALA A 318 -14.05 -1.38 9.71
N LEU A 319 -14.67 -0.41 9.05
CA LEU A 319 -13.98 0.54 8.17
C LEU A 319 -13.00 1.42 8.95
N THR A 320 -13.42 1.93 10.10
CA THR A 320 -12.57 2.70 11.01
C THR A 320 -11.41 1.87 11.53
N TYR A 321 -11.66 0.62 11.93
CA TYR A 321 -10.60 -0.30 12.35
C TYR A 321 -9.57 -0.54 11.24
N PHE A 322 -10.04 -0.79 10.02
CA PHE A 322 -9.17 -0.92 8.86
C PHE A 322 -8.25 0.30 8.68
N MET A 323 -8.81 1.51 8.79
CA MET A 323 -8.03 2.75 8.69
C MET A 323 -7.00 2.89 9.81
N VAL A 324 -7.34 2.50 11.04
CA VAL A 324 -6.41 2.48 12.17
C VAL A 324 -5.26 1.50 11.90
N VAL A 325 -5.55 0.33 11.30
CA VAL A 325 -4.51 -0.63 10.89
C VAL A 325 -3.58 -0.03 9.83
N GLN A 326 -4.11 0.72 8.85
CA GLN A 326 -3.26 1.40 7.86
C GLN A 326 -2.37 2.47 8.49
N LEU A 327 -2.89 3.25 9.45
CA LEU A 327 -2.09 4.21 10.22
C LEU A 327 -1.01 3.51 11.06
N ALA A 328 -1.35 2.41 11.72
CA ALA A 328 -0.38 1.60 12.47
C ALA A 328 0.71 1.02 11.56
N ALA A 329 0.36 0.59 10.34
CA ALA A 329 1.32 0.13 9.34
C ALA A 329 2.24 1.27 8.88
N LEU A 330 1.70 2.47 8.68
CA LEU A 330 2.48 3.68 8.36
C LEU A 330 3.49 3.99 9.48
N ILE A 331 3.03 4.09 10.73
CA ILE A 331 3.88 4.37 11.88
C ILE A 331 4.97 3.29 12.02
N ARG A 332 4.59 2.01 11.95
CA ARG A 332 5.55 0.90 12.00
C ARG A 332 6.64 1.06 10.93
N THR A 333 6.26 1.34 9.68
CA THR A 333 7.22 1.49 8.59
C THR A 333 8.16 2.68 8.86
N LEU A 334 7.64 3.81 9.32
CA LEU A 334 8.46 4.95 9.70
C LEU A 334 9.45 4.62 10.83
N MET A 335 9.03 3.85 11.83
CA MET A 335 9.91 3.44 12.93
C MET A 335 10.97 2.44 12.47
N THR A 336 10.59 1.41 11.69
CA THR A 336 11.47 0.28 11.37
C THR A 336 12.38 0.52 10.18
N SER A 337 12.03 1.46 9.30
CA SER A 337 12.74 1.72 8.05
C SER A 337 13.49 3.05 8.03
N THR A 338 13.59 3.70 9.17
CA THR A 338 14.37 4.94 9.34
C THR A 338 15.49 4.70 10.35
N ASN A 339 16.41 5.63 10.43
CA ASN A 339 17.47 5.61 11.45
C ASN A 339 16.96 5.97 12.87
N TYR A 340 15.68 5.77 13.12
CA TYR A 340 15.05 6.07 14.42
C TYR A 340 15.71 5.29 15.55
N PHE A 341 15.88 3.98 15.40
CA PHE A 341 16.51 3.13 16.42
C PHE A 341 18.00 3.46 16.64
N GLU A 342 18.75 3.77 15.57
CA GLU A 342 20.13 4.20 15.66
C GLU A 342 20.25 5.46 16.52
N LYS A 343 19.38 6.44 16.30
CA LYS A 343 19.37 7.69 17.06
C LYS A 343 18.95 7.49 18.52
N LEU A 344 17.97 6.64 18.79
CA LEU A 344 17.59 6.29 20.15
C LEU A 344 18.75 5.63 20.90
N ALA A 345 19.43 4.65 20.27
CA ALA A 345 20.58 3.98 20.84
C ALA A 345 21.73 4.96 21.14
N MET A 346 21.98 5.93 20.25
CA MET A 346 22.97 6.99 20.47
C MET A 346 22.59 7.90 21.65
N MET A 347 21.32 8.20 21.84
CA MET A 347 20.86 9.05 22.97
C MET A 347 20.96 8.32 24.31
N GLU A 348 20.67 7.00 24.32
CA GLU A 348 20.85 6.19 25.53
C GLU A 348 22.33 5.97 25.88
N SER A 349 23.20 5.93 24.88
CA SER A 349 24.66 5.71 25.07
C SER A 349 25.45 6.96 25.44
N THR A 350 24.86 8.16 25.45
CA THR A 350 25.54 9.37 25.93
C THR A 350 25.92 9.32 27.44
N GLY A 351 25.52 8.26 28.15
CA GLY A 351 26.00 7.90 29.48
C GLY A 351 27.03 6.77 29.50
N SER A 352 27.36 6.12 28.38
CA SER A 352 28.35 5.05 28.27
C SER A 352 29.24 5.20 27.02
N THR A 353 30.50 4.88 27.17
CA THR A 353 31.61 5.11 26.23
C THR A 353 31.60 4.25 24.94
N LEU A 354 30.54 3.52 24.65
CA LEU A 354 30.38 2.77 23.38
C LEU A 354 29.29 3.43 22.54
N GLY A 355 29.69 4.32 21.65
CA GLY A 355 28.80 4.86 20.62
C GLY A 355 28.30 3.73 19.70
N ALA A 356 27.04 3.38 19.78
CA ALA A 356 26.38 2.43 18.89
C ALA A 356 26.12 3.10 17.52
N LYS A 357 27.17 3.28 16.71
CA LYS A 357 27.04 3.59 15.29
C LYS A 357 26.55 2.34 14.57
N GLY A 358 25.46 2.47 13.83
CA GLY A 358 25.01 1.42 12.91
C GLY A 358 24.02 0.40 13.47
N VAL A 359 23.38 0.63 14.64
CA VAL A 359 22.30 -0.25 15.11
C VAL A 359 21.08 -0.11 14.21
N THR A 360 20.70 -1.17 13.54
CA THR A 360 19.52 -1.24 12.66
C THR A 360 18.34 -1.94 13.34
N PHE A 361 17.16 -1.84 12.73
CA PHE A 361 16.00 -2.62 13.18
C PHE A 361 16.29 -4.13 13.21
N ALA A 362 17.02 -4.65 12.22
CA ALA A 362 17.37 -6.06 12.11
C ALA A 362 18.28 -6.53 13.26
N ASP A 363 19.11 -5.64 13.79
CA ASP A 363 19.96 -5.93 14.97
C ASP A 363 19.14 -6.04 16.25
N CYS A 364 18.02 -5.31 16.32
CA CYS A 364 17.15 -5.30 17.50
C CYS A 364 16.05 -6.37 17.45
N TYR A 365 15.53 -6.67 16.25
CA TYR A 365 14.35 -7.51 16.08
C TYR A 365 14.48 -8.46 14.91
N ARG A 366 14.29 -9.77 15.17
CA ARG A 366 14.33 -10.82 14.13
C ARG A 366 13.15 -10.78 13.15
N SER A 367 12.05 -10.11 13.51
CA SER A 367 10.87 -10.00 12.65
C SER A 367 9.96 -8.85 13.06
N ALA A 368 9.11 -8.38 12.14
CA ALA A 368 8.08 -7.40 12.44
C ALA A 368 7.12 -7.86 13.55
N LYS A 369 6.83 -9.17 13.63
CA LYS A 369 5.99 -9.75 14.69
C LYS A 369 6.69 -9.64 16.05
N ALA A 370 7.98 -9.96 16.14
CA ALA A 370 8.74 -9.83 17.38
C ALA A 370 8.79 -8.38 17.85
N PHE A 371 8.99 -7.42 16.94
CA PHE A 371 8.91 -6.01 17.23
C PHE A 371 7.54 -5.60 17.80
N MET A 372 6.45 -6.01 17.15
CA MET A 372 5.10 -5.64 17.60
C MET A 372 4.75 -6.21 18.99
N ILE A 373 5.21 -7.43 19.28
CA ILE A 373 5.05 -8.04 20.61
C ILE A 373 5.83 -7.21 21.64
N HIS A 374 7.08 -6.93 21.37
CA HIS A 374 7.94 -6.17 22.28
C HIS A 374 7.42 -4.73 22.49
N PHE A 375 6.97 -4.08 21.41
CA PHE A 375 6.40 -2.73 21.47
C PHE A 375 5.13 -2.70 22.32
N ARG A 376 4.25 -3.69 22.14
CA ARG A 376 3.06 -3.84 22.99
C ARG A 376 3.44 -4.03 24.45
N ASP A 377 4.35 -4.96 24.73
CA ASP A 377 4.78 -5.25 26.11
C ASP A 377 5.48 -4.05 26.75
N ALA A 378 6.20 -3.24 25.97
CA ALA A 378 6.79 -2.00 26.45
C ALA A 378 5.72 -0.96 26.80
N LEU A 379 4.67 -0.81 25.99
CA LEU A 379 3.56 0.11 26.29
C LEU A 379 2.81 -0.26 27.57
N PHE A 380 2.72 -1.56 27.90
CA PHE A 380 2.01 -2.01 29.09
C PHE A 380 2.87 -2.06 30.34
N ASN A 381 4.16 -2.33 30.21
CA ASN A 381 5.03 -2.67 31.34
C ASN A 381 6.14 -1.65 31.62
N LYS A 382 6.33 -0.65 30.76
CA LYS A 382 7.39 0.37 30.94
C LYS A 382 6.79 1.76 31.08
N ILE A 383 7.32 2.50 32.05
CA ILE A 383 6.97 3.92 32.22
C ILE A 383 7.63 4.71 31.09
N ILE A 384 6.82 5.36 30.27
CA ILE A 384 7.31 6.33 29.28
C ILE A 384 7.55 7.65 30.01
N ASN A 385 8.81 8.05 30.09
CA ASN A 385 9.16 9.39 30.57
C ASN A 385 9.10 10.37 29.39
N PRO A 386 8.13 11.31 29.40
CA PRO A 386 7.97 12.27 28.30
C PRO A 386 9.19 13.17 28.10
N ASP A 387 9.93 13.49 29.18
CA ASP A 387 11.14 14.32 29.11
C ASP A 387 12.31 13.62 28.40
N LYS A 388 12.23 12.30 28.29
CA LYS A 388 13.20 11.47 27.53
C LYS A 388 12.79 11.21 26.10
N LEU A 389 11.61 11.63 25.68
CA LEU A 389 11.22 11.54 24.27
C LEU A 389 12.02 12.60 23.50
N PRO A 390 12.74 12.20 22.43
CA PRO A 390 13.60 13.12 21.73
C PRO A 390 12.78 14.17 20.97
N ALA A 391 12.71 15.38 21.49
CA ALA A 391 12.14 16.52 20.81
C ALA A 391 12.97 16.83 19.55
N GLY A 392 12.33 16.94 18.41
CA GLY A 392 12.98 17.34 17.16
C GLY A 392 13.85 16.28 16.51
N LEU A 393 13.56 14.99 16.70
CA LEU A 393 14.31 13.90 16.08
C LEU A 393 14.17 13.95 14.55
N HIS A 394 15.23 14.35 13.85
CA HIS A 394 15.28 14.30 12.41
C HIS A 394 15.70 12.89 11.94
N VAL A 395 14.72 12.08 11.52
CA VAL A 395 14.97 10.74 10.99
C VAL A 395 15.10 10.75 9.47
N VAL A 396 15.86 9.82 8.93
CA VAL A 396 16.00 9.56 7.49
C VAL A 396 15.71 8.08 7.24
N PHE A 397 15.18 7.75 6.06
CA PHE A 397 15.07 6.35 5.67
C PHE A 397 16.47 5.75 5.51
N ASN A 398 16.65 4.54 5.98
CA ASN A 398 17.87 3.78 5.75
C ASN A 398 17.99 3.55 4.23
N SER A 399 19.15 3.87 3.68
CA SER A 399 19.50 3.44 2.32
C SER A 399 19.62 1.92 2.33
N ALA A 400 18.89 1.25 1.44
CA ALA A 400 19.09 -0.17 1.19
C ALA A 400 20.42 -0.40 0.49
#